data_fcf04ebe282f7c539dc1b02424eb271a
#
_entry.id   fcf04ebe282f7c539dc1b02424eb271a
#
_cell.length_a   1.000
_cell.length_b   1.000
_cell.length_c   1.000
_cell.angle_alpha   90.00
_cell.angle_beta   90.00
_cell.angle_gamma   90.00
#
_symmetry.space_group_name_H-M   'P 1'
#
loop_
_entity.id
_entity.type
_entity.pdbx_description
1 polymer ?
#
loop_
_entity_poly.entity_id
_entity_poly.type
_entity_poly.pdbx_seq_one_letter_code
_entity_poly.pdbx_strand_id
1 'polypeptide(L)'
;MSDRGGQRRAIAAAGALLFLLVNPAWATLAAQQKPPATDETLAQGTAPPAELTLKSALERSLKSSRELALARIRASVARRQANVTKARFQPNLFTGSGIVYTNGIPETPGGTAPSLFNMAYVQTLFNPPLRGQYRQESLEAQIEQLQTSRTRDSVMVKTASTYLELNKVRHGLDLLRRESDSSTRVLDVTRQRVAEGQELPIEITRAELAAARVEQRRLALESREDLLEADLRDLCSVAPDRHIDLLTKDDAPNFATAADRPLHELVAMGVENSLEIRQAELDYRAKQERLKGERGGYFPTVDLVGKYSLLSKINNYDQFFKTFQKNNINVGLQINIPIFSARTTAAVDLASEDLHRSELELSATRSRVESEVRAQARKVRQTESAREVARLELKLAQEELHNLQAKFEEGHANLREVERLRLEESAKWLGFLDADFDNQQASLELLRMTGQLATVLQ
;
A
#
# COMPACT_ATOMS: atom_id res chain seq x y z
N MET A 1 -51.32 -50.78 31.42
CA MET A 1 -52.02 -49.80 30.63
C MET A 1 -52.13 -48.54 31.49
N SER A 2 -51.92 -47.37 30.93
CA SER A 2 -51.89 -46.00 31.49
C SER A 2 -50.65 -45.70 32.35
N ASP A 3 -49.68 -44.98 31.87
CA ASP A 3 -49.58 -43.54 31.99
C ASP A 3 -48.43 -43.01 31.09
N ARG A 4 -48.71 -42.58 29.92
CA ARG A 4 -47.78 -41.90 28.96
C ARG A 4 -48.14 -40.44 28.72
N GLY A 5 -49.03 -39.88 29.55
CA GLY A 5 -49.59 -38.54 29.31
C GLY A 5 -48.88 -37.40 30.04
N GLY A 6 -48.07 -37.68 31.05
CA GLY A 6 -47.47 -36.66 31.95
C GLY A 6 -46.14 -36.05 31.48
N GLN A 7 -45.37 -36.78 30.69
CA GLN A 7 -43.99 -36.33 30.33
C GLN A 7 -43.90 -35.34 29.17
N ARG A 8 -44.93 -35.22 28.34
CA ARG A 8 -44.88 -34.29 27.19
C ARG A 8 -45.25 -32.83 27.52
N ARG A 9 -45.82 -32.57 28.71
CA ARG A 9 -46.17 -31.19 29.12
C ARG A 9 -45.04 -30.49 29.91
N ALA A 10 -44.08 -31.22 30.45
CA ALA A 10 -42.95 -30.65 31.17
C ALA A 10 -41.81 -30.10 30.26
N ILE A 11 -41.72 -30.62 29.02
CA ILE A 11 -40.67 -30.19 28.08
C ILE A 11 -41.06 -28.91 27.32
N ALA A 12 -42.34 -28.62 27.20
CA ALA A 12 -42.85 -27.42 26.52
C ALA A 12 -42.76 -26.12 27.38
N ALA A 13 -42.64 -26.24 28.70
CA ALA A 13 -42.57 -25.07 29.61
C ALA A 13 -41.17 -24.58 29.88
N ALA A 14 -40.13 -25.38 29.62
CA ALA A 14 -38.72 -24.96 29.81
C ALA A 14 -38.15 -24.18 28.61
N GLY A 15 -38.77 -24.23 27.45
CA GLY A 15 -38.33 -23.53 26.23
C GLY A 15 -38.78 -22.07 26.13
N ALA A 16 -39.75 -21.64 26.94
CA ALA A 16 -40.36 -20.32 26.80
C ALA A 16 -39.78 -19.24 27.74
N LEU A 17 -38.92 -19.60 28.68
CA LEU A 17 -38.42 -18.63 29.70
C LEU A 17 -37.00 -18.11 29.43
N LEU A 18 -36.37 -18.55 28.34
CA LEU A 18 -34.99 -18.11 27.99
C LEU A 18 -34.97 -16.99 26.92
N PHE A 19 -36.14 -16.49 26.49
CA PHE A 19 -36.22 -15.48 25.38
C PHE A 19 -36.57 -14.07 25.84
N LEU A 20 -36.58 -13.77 27.14
CA LEU A 20 -37.07 -12.48 27.65
C LEU A 20 -36.04 -11.61 28.38
N LEU A 21 -34.74 -11.83 28.17
CA LEU A 21 -33.69 -10.95 28.71
C LEU A 21 -32.66 -10.56 27.63
N VAL A 22 -33.06 -10.43 26.38
CA VAL A 22 -32.27 -9.71 25.35
C VAL A 22 -32.89 -8.32 25.22
N ASN A 23 -32.21 -7.39 25.80
CA ASN A 23 -32.46 -5.94 25.81
C ASN A 23 -32.74 -5.41 24.39
N PRO A 24 -33.88 -4.74 24.09
CA PRO A 24 -34.19 -4.20 22.75
C PRO A 24 -33.47 -2.87 22.46
N ALA A 25 -32.26 -2.67 22.95
CA ALA A 25 -31.50 -1.45 22.67
C ALA A 25 -30.88 -1.40 21.26
N TRP A 26 -31.10 -2.43 20.43
CA TRP A 26 -30.56 -2.48 19.06
C TRP A 26 -31.56 -2.11 17.97
N ALA A 27 -32.84 -1.92 18.32
CA ALA A 27 -33.89 -1.71 17.33
C ALA A 27 -34.18 -0.23 17.01
N THR A 28 -33.51 0.72 17.64
CA THR A 28 -33.80 2.16 17.46
C THR A 28 -32.75 2.94 16.68
N LEU A 29 -31.77 2.28 16.06
CA LEU A 29 -30.72 2.98 15.28
C LEU A 29 -30.81 2.78 13.75
N ALA A 30 -31.89 2.13 13.25
CA ALA A 30 -32.07 1.86 11.82
C ALA A 30 -33.21 2.65 11.13
N ALA A 31 -33.74 3.68 11.78
CA ALA A 31 -34.80 4.48 11.17
C ALA A 31 -34.53 5.96 11.38
N GLN A 32 -33.62 6.54 10.60
CA GLN A 32 -33.63 7.94 10.18
C GLN A 32 -32.32 8.32 9.47
N GLN A 33 -32.21 7.98 8.19
CA GLN A 33 -31.48 8.81 7.23
C GLN A 33 -32.04 8.52 5.83
N LYS A 34 -33.15 9.21 5.52
CA LYS A 34 -33.57 9.43 4.14
C LYS A 34 -32.59 10.47 3.58
N PRO A 35 -31.84 10.18 2.51
CA PRO A 35 -31.00 11.22 1.89
C PRO A 35 -31.92 12.32 1.35
N PRO A 36 -31.57 13.59 1.47
CA PRO A 36 -32.28 14.66 0.82
C PRO A 36 -32.19 14.47 -0.70
N ALA A 37 -33.34 14.46 -1.36
CA ALA A 37 -33.42 14.59 -2.80
C ALA A 37 -32.95 16.01 -3.14
N THR A 38 -31.74 16.17 -3.57
CA THR A 38 -31.27 17.35 -4.26
C THR A 38 -31.53 17.14 -5.74
N ASP A 39 -32.58 17.78 -6.24
CA ASP A 39 -32.71 18.16 -7.66
C ASP A 39 -31.53 19.10 -7.98
N GLU A 40 -30.37 18.52 -8.31
CA GLU A 40 -29.33 19.27 -9.01
C GLU A 40 -29.57 19.16 -10.51
N THR A 41 -30.25 20.15 -11.01
CA THR A 41 -30.24 20.56 -12.41
C THR A 41 -28.79 20.52 -12.90
N LEU A 42 -28.54 19.64 -13.86
CA LEU A 42 -27.27 19.52 -14.59
C LEU A 42 -26.95 20.84 -15.32
N ALA A 43 -26.37 21.79 -14.60
CA ALA A 43 -25.61 22.85 -15.22
C ALA A 43 -24.29 22.22 -15.70
N GLN A 44 -24.23 21.91 -17.00
CA GLN A 44 -22.99 21.62 -17.72
C GLN A 44 -22.12 22.89 -17.81
N GLY A 45 -21.62 23.34 -16.67
CA GLY A 45 -20.53 24.28 -16.59
C GLY A 45 -19.27 23.45 -16.38
N THR A 46 -18.37 23.45 -17.34
CA THR A 46 -17.02 22.91 -17.18
C THR A 46 -16.42 23.50 -15.92
N ALA A 47 -16.26 22.69 -14.89
CA ALA A 47 -15.64 23.13 -13.65
C ALA A 47 -14.23 23.67 -13.96
N PRO A 48 -13.76 24.75 -13.32
CA PRO A 48 -12.44 25.32 -13.62
C PRO A 48 -11.36 24.26 -13.50
N PRO A 49 -10.34 24.28 -14.38
CA PRO A 49 -9.28 23.30 -14.38
C PRO A 49 -8.61 23.23 -13.00
N ALA A 50 -8.16 22.05 -12.62
CA ALA A 50 -7.43 21.88 -11.38
C ALA A 50 -5.95 22.20 -11.63
N GLU A 51 -5.52 23.39 -11.23
CA GLU A 51 -4.11 23.76 -11.26
C GLU A 51 -3.32 22.89 -10.28
N LEU A 52 -2.34 22.15 -10.78
CA LEU A 52 -1.48 21.28 -9.98
C LEU A 52 -0.01 21.63 -10.19
N THR A 53 0.68 21.97 -9.11
CA THR A 53 2.14 21.92 -9.02
C THR A 53 2.58 20.52 -8.55
N LEU A 54 3.82 20.12 -8.80
CA LEU A 54 4.34 18.84 -8.29
C LEU A 54 4.15 18.70 -6.79
N LYS A 55 4.45 19.76 -6.02
CA LYS A 55 4.25 19.77 -4.56
C LYS A 55 2.79 19.56 -4.17
N SER A 56 1.86 20.28 -4.79
CA SER A 56 0.42 20.14 -4.49
C SER A 56 -0.14 18.76 -4.88
N ALA A 57 0.37 18.16 -5.98
CA ALA A 57 0.03 16.81 -6.38
C ALA A 57 0.50 15.77 -5.35
N LEU A 58 1.72 15.90 -4.85
CA LEU A 58 2.27 15.05 -3.79
C LEU A 58 1.49 15.16 -2.48
N GLU A 59 1.19 16.39 -2.04
CA GLU A 59 0.40 16.60 -0.81
C GLU A 59 -0.99 16.00 -0.92
N ARG A 60 -1.67 16.16 -2.07
CA ARG A 60 -2.99 15.57 -2.32
C ARG A 60 -2.92 14.06 -2.37
N SER A 61 -1.98 13.49 -3.12
CA SER A 61 -1.85 12.03 -3.25
C SER A 61 -1.58 11.36 -1.89
N LEU A 62 -0.74 11.95 -1.03
CA LEU A 62 -0.48 11.45 0.32
C LEU A 62 -1.70 11.52 1.26
N LYS A 63 -2.62 12.46 1.02
CA LYS A 63 -3.86 12.57 1.80
C LYS A 63 -4.95 11.63 1.29
N SER A 64 -5.05 11.45 -0.02
CA SER A 64 -6.15 10.75 -0.68
C SER A 64 -5.85 9.32 -1.10
N SER A 65 -4.59 8.89 -1.13
CA SER A 65 -4.21 7.55 -1.56
C SER A 65 -4.90 6.44 -0.78
N ARG A 66 -5.71 5.64 -1.49
CA ARG A 66 -6.35 4.43 -0.95
C ARG A 66 -5.32 3.39 -0.51
N GLU A 67 -4.22 3.27 -1.27
CA GLU A 67 -3.14 2.35 -0.98
C GLU A 67 -2.48 2.68 0.37
N LEU A 68 -2.19 3.96 0.62
CA LEU A 68 -1.65 4.44 1.88
C LEU A 68 -2.66 4.29 3.03
N ALA A 69 -3.95 4.53 2.79
CA ALA A 69 -5.00 4.31 3.77
C ALA A 69 -5.09 2.83 4.17
N LEU A 70 -5.04 1.91 3.21
CA LEU A 70 -5.01 0.47 3.46
C LEU A 70 -3.77 0.05 4.26
N ALA A 71 -2.59 0.57 3.93
CA ALA A 71 -1.35 0.29 4.67
C ALA A 71 -1.47 0.75 6.14
N ARG A 72 -2.02 1.94 6.39
CA ARG A 72 -2.29 2.45 7.76
C ARG A 72 -3.25 1.55 8.53
N ILE A 73 -4.29 1.05 7.85
CA ILE A 73 -5.25 0.12 8.46
C ILE A 73 -4.55 -1.21 8.82
N ARG A 74 -3.71 -1.78 7.93
CA ARG A 74 -2.94 -3.00 8.22
C ARG A 74 -2.05 -2.83 9.44
N ALA A 75 -1.32 -1.74 9.55
CA ALA A 75 -0.51 -1.42 10.73
C ALA A 75 -1.36 -1.29 12.01
N SER A 76 -2.56 -0.70 11.90
CA SER A 76 -3.52 -0.62 13.01
C SER A 76 -4.03 -2.01 13.41
N VAL A 77 -4.38 -2.86 12.44
CA VAL A 77 -4.81 -4.25 12.69
C VAL A 77 -3.73 -5.04 13.40
N ALA A 78 -2.49 -5.02 12.92
CA ALA A 78 -1.36 -5.71 13.56
C ALA A 78 -1.15 -5.24 15.01
N ARG A 79 -1.22 -3.93 15.26
CA ARG A 79 -1.14 -3.38 16.63
C ARG A 79 -2.30 -3.84 17.50
N ARG A 80 -3.53 -3.91 16.96
CA ARG A 80 -4.68 -4.43 17.71
C ARG A 80 -4.54 -5.93 18.01
N GLN A 81 -3.97 -6.71 17.08
CA GLN A 81 -3.68 -8.12 17.29
C GLN A 81 -2.72 -8.32 18.49
N ALA A 82 -1.61 -7.60 18.54
CA ALA A 82 -0.70 -7.60 19.68
C ALA A 82 -1.42 -7.20 20.99
N ASN A 83 -2.35 -6.24 20.93
CA ASN A 83 -3.15 -5.88 22.11
C ASN A 83 -4.11 -6.98 22.55
N VAL A 84 -4.67 -7.77 21.62
CA VAL A 84 -5.51 -8.94 21.95
C VAL A 84 -4.68 -9.98 22.69
N THR A 85 -3.47 -10.26 22.23
CA THR A 85 -2.55 -11.18 22.94
C THR A 85 -2.13 -10.61 24.30
N LYS A 86 -1.84 -9.31 24.40
CA LYS A 86 -1.56 -8.63 25.67
C LYS A 86 -2.73 -8.71 26.64
N ALA A 87 -3.97 -8.59 26.15
CA ALA A 87 -5.17 -8.64 26.99
C ALA A 87 -5.36 -9.99 27.68
N ARG A 88 -4.72 -11.08 27.21
CA ARG A 88 -4.73 -12.38 27.91
C ARG A 88 -4.02 -12.36 29.25
N PHE A 89 -3.15 -11.38 29.51
CA PHE A 89 -2.55 -11.13 30.84
C PHE A 89 -3.43 -10.28 31.75
N GLN A 90 -4.49 -9.69 31.22
CA GLN A 90 -5.40 -8.86 32.00
C GLN A 90 -6.47 -9.73 32.66
N PRO A 91 -7.12 -9.22 33.73
CA PRO A 91 -8.23 -9.88 34.35
C PRO A 91 -9.37 -10.13 33.38
N ASN A 92 -9.86 -11.35 33.31
CA ASN A 92 -11.06 -11.71 32.58
C ASN A 92 -12.13 -12.18 33.56
N LEU A 93 -13.31 -11.60 33.49
CA LEU A 93 -14.45 -11.92 34.33
C LEU A 93 -15.57 -12.47 33.46
N PHE A 94 -16.02 -13.66 33.77
CA PHE A 94 -17.10 -14.33 33.07
C PHE A 94 -18.24 -14.58 34.03
N THR A 95 -19.47 -14.51 33.55
CA THR A 95 -20.65 -14.89 34.30
C THR A 95 -21.53 -15.81 33.46
N GLY A 96 -22.24 -16.69 34.14
CA GLY A 96 -23.11 -17.66 33.48
C GLY A 96 -23.99 -18.42 34.46
N SER A 97 -24.74 -19.39 33.91
CA SER A 97 -25.56 -20.33 34.68
C SER A 97 -25.29 -21.73 34.14
N GLY A 98 -25.29 -22.72 34.99
CA GLY A 98 -25.12 -24.13 34.64
C GLY A 98 -26.26 -24.97 35.22
N ILE A 99 -27.48 -24.71 34.78
CA ILE A 99 -28.67 -25.49 35.14
C ILE A 99 -28.70 -26.75 34.28
N VAL A 100 -28.66 -27.92 34.93
CA VAL A 100 -28.73 -29.19 34.21
C VAL A 100 -29.64 -30.17 34.99
N TYR A 101 -30.40 -30.99 34.28
CA TYR A 101 -31.04 -32.13 34.86
C TYR A 101 -30.15 -33.37 34.75
N THR A 102 -29.89 -34.04 35.89
CA THR A 102 -29.12 -35.28 35.94
C THR A 102 -29.84 -36.31 36.76
N ASN A 103 -29.74 -37.58 36.36
CA ASN A 103 -30.24 -38.73 37.10
C ASN A 103 -29.13 -39.53 37.78
N GLY A 104 -28.09 -38.88 38.20
CA GLY A 104 -26.91 -39.44 38.86
C GLY A 104 -26.17 -38.40 39.64
N ILE A 105 -24.84 -38.35 39.49
CA ILE A 105 -24.00 -37.33 40.09
C ILE A 105 -24.40 -35.94 39.56
N PRO A 106 -24.65 -34.95 40.42
CA PRO A 106 -25.06 -33.62 40.01
C PRO A 106 -23.88 -32.85 39.40
N GLU A 107 -23.65 -33.10 38.14
CA GLU A 107 -22.60 -32.50 37.34
C GLU A 107 -23.13 -31.91 36.04
N THR A 108 -22.59 -30.76 35.61
CA THR A 108 -22.85 -30.22 34.26
C THR A 108 -22.06 -31.00 33.23
N PRO A 109 -22.38 -30.95 31.92
CA PRO A 109 -21.56 -31.55 30.85
C PRO A 109 -20.09 -31.10 30.87
N GLY A 110 -19.77 -30.01 31.54
CA GLY A 110 -18.41 -29.50 31.72
C GLY A 110 -17.74 -29.91 33.03
N GLY A 111 -18.27 -30.90 33.79
CA GLY A 111 -17.66 -31.42 35.03
C GLY A 111 -17.76 -30.44 36.20
N THR A 112 -18.71 -29.54 36.23
CA THR A 112 -18.91 -28.59 37.32
C THR A 112 -20.25 -28.81 38.02
N ALA A 113 -20.36 -28.48 39.32
CA ALA A 113 -21.62 -28.57 40.03
C ALA A 113 -22.68 -27.63 39.40
N PRO A 114 -23.96 -28.06 39.28
CA PRO A 114 -25.03 -27.22 38.78
C PRO A 114 -25.19 -25.94 39.59
N SER A 115 -25.24 -24.79 38.90
CA SER A 115 -25.30 -23.49 39.56
C SER A 115 -26.35 -22.59 38.91
N LEU A 116 -27.13 -21.89 39.73
CA LEU A 116 -28.07 -20.87 39.25
C LEU A 116 -27.33 -19.66 38.70
N PHE A 117 -26.21 -19.34 39.33
CA PHE A 117 -25.33 -18.25 38.93
C PHE A 117 -23.88 -18.64 39.19
N ASN A 118 -23.00 -18.36 38.29
CA ASN A 118 -21.57 -18.50 38.49
C ASN A 118 -20.84 -17.23 37.92
N MET A 119 -19.73 -16.94 38.58
CA MET A 119 -18.81 -15.89 38.15
C MET A 119 -17.40 -16.51 38.22
N ALA A 120 -16.66 -16.39 37.11
CA ALA A 120 -15.30 -16.89 37.00
C ALA A 120 -14.34 -15.74 36.68
N TYR A 121 -13.31 -15.63 37.48
CA TYR A 121 -12.19 -14.71 37.27
C TYR A 121 -10.97 -15.54 36.86
N VAL A 122 -10.33 -15.10 35.74
CA VAL A 122 -9.11 -15.74 35.28
C VAL A 122 -8.12 -14.65 34.85
N GLN A 123 -6.90 -14.75 35.41
CA GLN A 123 -5.81 -13.85 35.01
C GLN A 123 -4.49 -14.64 34.91
N THR A 124 -3.86 -14.57 33.75
CA THR A 124 -2.52 -15.15 33.56
C THR A 124 -1.48 -14.24 34.21
N LEU A 125 -0.79 -14.74 35.23
CA LEU A 125 0.28 -14.04 35.94
C LEU A 125 1.65 -14.29 35.30
N PHE A 126 1.90 -15.54 34.91
CA PHE A 126 3.17 -15.96 34.33
C PHE A 126 2.95 -17.01 33.25
N ASN A 127 3.29 -16.64 32.01
CA ASN A 127 3.19 -17.52 30.85
C ASN A 127 4.26 -17.09 29.82
N PRO A 128 5.46 -17.70 29.87
CA PRO A 128 6.55 -17.33 28.98
C PRO A 128 6.24 -17.48 27.46
N PRO A 129 5.59 -18.58 27.00
CA PRO A 129 5.15 -18.69 25.61
C PRO A 129 4.27 -17.53 25.17
N LEU A 130 3.26 -17.19 25.93
CA LEU A 130 2.35 -16.09 25.65
C LEU A 130 3.09 -14.73 25.64
N ARG A 131 4.07 -14.55 26.50
CA ARG A 131 4.91 -13.34 26.52
C ARG A 131 5.78 -13.24 25.27
N GLY A 132 6.35 -14.36 24.81
CA GLY A 132 7.09 -14.43 23.55
C GLY A 132 6.22 -14.09 22.36
N GLN A 133 5.01 -14.67 22.29
CA GLN A 133 4.02 -14.37 21.27
C GLN A 133 3.65 -12.88 21.24
N TYR A 134 3.35 -12.26 22.38
CA TYR A 134 3.04 -10.83 22.46
C TYR A 134 4.19 -9.96 21.96
N ARG A 135 5.44 -10.30 22.31
CA ARG A 135 6.62 -9.54 21.86
C ARG A 135 6.85 -9.69 20.37
N GLN A 136 6.69 -10.91 19.83
CA GLN A 136 6.73 -11.16 18.40
C GLN A 136 5.69 -10.30 17.66
N GLU A 137 4.41 -10.39 18.03
CA GLU A 137 3.32 -9.64 17.41
C GLU A 137 3.51 -8.11 17.54
N SER A 138 4.12 -7.64 18.63
CA SER A 138 4.47 -6.23 18.80
C SER A 138 5.56 -5.77 17.82
N LEU A 139 6.52 -6.62 17.48
CA LEU A 139 7.54 -6.35 16.47
C LEU A 139 6.94 -6.44 15.06
N GLU A 140 6.05 -7.39 14.82
CA GLU A 140 5.30 -7.50 13.55
C GLU A 140 4.45 -6.24 13.30
N ALA A 141 3.85 -5.65 14.34
CA ALA A 141 3.15 -4.38 14.22
C ALA A 141 4.08 -3.21 13.84
N GLN A 142 5.35 -3.23 14.26
CA GLN A 142 6.36 -2.26 13.83
C GLN A 142 6.77 -2.50 12.37
N ILE A 143 6.87 -3.76 11.93
CA ILE A 143 7.10 -4.11 10.53
C ILE A 143 6.01 -3.52 9.62
N GLU A 144 4.74 -3.69 9.99
CA GLU A 144 3.61 -3.11 9.25
C GLU A 144 3.64 -1.56 9.23
N GLN A 145 4.16 -0.94 10.28
CA GLN A 145 4.37 0.51 10.30
C GLN A 145 5.49 0.94 9.32
N LEU A 146 6.59 0.19 9.23
CA LEU A 146 7.63 0.43 8.20
C LEU A 146 7.07 0.19 6.79
N GLN A 147 6.22 -0.83 6.61
CA GLN A 147 5.55 -1.05 5.33
C GLN A 147 4.65 0.13 4.94
N THR A 148 4.02 0.79 5.90
CA THR A 148 3.27 2.04 5.65
C THR A 148 4.20 3.15 5.13
N SER A 149 5.40 3.27 5.68
CA SER A 149 6.41 4.23 5.19
C SER A 149 6.87 3.89 3.77
N ARG A 150 7.11 2.61 3.47
CA ARG A 150 7.45 2.16 2.10
C ARG A 150 6.33 2.47 1.10
N THR A 151 5.08 2.23 1.49
CA THR A 151 3.91 2.57 0.65
C THR A 151 3.83 4.08 0.43
N ARG A 152 4.10 4.90 1.44
CA ARG A 152 4.18 6.36 1.30
C ARG A 152 5.22 6.77 0.26
N ASP A 153 6.44 6.22 0.35
CA ASP A 153 7.52 6.53 -0.58
C ASP A 153 7.17 6.06 -2.01
N SER A 154 6.54 4.88 -2.14
CA SER A 154 6.04 4.38 -3.43
C SER A 154 4.99 5.30 -4.04
N VAL A 155 4.01 5.79 -3.26
CA VAL A 155 3.00 6.76 -3.72
C VAL A 155 3.66 8.06 -4.14
N MET A 156 4.66 8.55 -3.40
CA MET A 156 5.39 9.77 -3.76
C MET A 156 6.12 9.62 -5.10
N VAL A 157 6.86 8.53 -5.29
CA VAL A 157 7.57 8.25 -6.55
C VAL A 157 6.58 8.11 -7.71
N LYS A 158 5.49 7.33 -7.53
CA LYS A 158 4.48 7.14 -8.55
C LYS A 158 3.84 8.47 -8.95
N THR A 159 3.45 9.30 -7.99
CA THR A 159 2.84 10.62 -8.27
C THR A 159 3.82 11.54 -8.99
N ALA A 160 5.08 11.63 -8.52
CA ALA A 160 6.11 12.45 -9.16
C ALA A 160 6.41 11.97 -10.58
N SER A 161 6.56 10.66 -10.78
CA SER A 161 6.81 10.07 -12.10
C SER A 161 5.67 10.32 -13.08
N THR A 162 4.41 10.12 -12.65
CA THR A 162 3.23 10.39 -13.48
C THR A 162 3.12 11.88 -13.84
N TYR A 163 3.39 12.79 -12.88
CA TYR A 163 3.40 14.23 -13.13
C TYR A 163 4.46 14.63 -14.15
N LEU A 164 5.68 14.14 -14.00
CA LEU A 164 6.80 14.44 -14.92
C LEU A 164 6.57 13.86 -16.30
N GLU A 165 6.01 12.65 -16.39
CA GLU A 165 5.67 12.01 -17.67
C GLU A 165 4.55 12.76 -18.39
N LEU A 166 3.51 13.19 -17.66
CA LEU A 166 2.43 13.99 -18.24
C LEU A 166 2.95 15.32 -18.78
N ASN A 167 3.86 15.98 -18.04
CA ASN A 167 4.51 17.20 -18.50
C ASN A 167 5.32 16.95 -19.78
N LYS A 168 6.14 15.90 -19.82
CA LYS A 168 6.88 15.47 -21.01
C LYS A 168 5.97 15.25 -22.23
N VAL A 169 4.87 14.50 -22.04
CA VAL A 169 3.91 14.17 -23.10
C VAL A 169 3.25 15.43 -23.65
N ARG A 170 2.86 16.38 -22.80
CA ARG A 170 2.27 17.66 -23.24
C ARG A 170 3.24 18.49 -24.06
N HIS A 171 4.49 18.59 -23.64
CA HIS A 171 5.52 19.26 -24.45
C HIS A 171 5.73 18.57 -25.80
N GLY A 172 5.72 17.23 -25.82
CA GLY A 172 5.78 16.45 -27.06
C GLY A 172 4.59 16.69 -27.98
N LEU A 173 3.37 16.78 -27.43
CA LEU A 173 2.16 17.07 -28.19
C LEU A 173 2.18 18.46 -28.80
N ASP A 174 2.64 19.46 -28.06
CA ASP A 174 2.76 20.84 -28.61
C ASP A 174 3.76 20.91 -29.79
N LEU A 175 4.81 20.10 -29.73
CA LEU A 175 5.74 19.96 -30.82
C LEU A 175 5.10 19.26 -32.02
N LEU A 176 4.43 18.11 -31.84
CA LEU A 176 3.81 17.35 -32.90
C LEU A 176 2.61 18.08 -33.55
N ARG A 177 1.90 18.92 -32.82
CA ARG A 177 0.86 19.79 -33.41
C ARG A 177 1.45 20.74 -34.45
N ARG A 178 2.57 21.43 -34.10
CA ARG A 178 3.28 22.31 -35.05
C ARG A 178 3.85 21.52 -36.24
N GLU A 179 4.36 20.32 -36.00
CA GLU A 179 4.86 19.43 -37.06
C GLU A 179 3.74 18.96 -37.97
N SER A 180 2.54 18.66 -37.48
CA SER A 180 1.35 18.29 -38.23
C SER A 180 0.91 19.44 -39.18
N ASP A 181 0.86 20.66 -38.64
CA ASP A 181 0.52 21.85 -39.45
C ASP A 181 1.55 22.08 -40.57
N SER A 182 2.82 21.85 -40.29
CA SER A 182 3.90 21.96 -41.29
C SER A 182 3.79 20.88 -42.36
N SER A 183 3.60 19.61 -41.96
CA SER A 183 3.46 18.49 -42.90
C SER A 183 2.28 18.65 -43.83
N THR A 184 1.16 19.22 -43.35
CA THR A 184 -0.02 19.51 -44.17
C THR A 184 0.31 20.56 -45.20
N ARG A 185 0.99 21.64 -44.82
CA ARG A 185 1.42 22.67 -45.78
C ARG A 185 2.38 22.13 -46.84
N VAL A 186 3.33 21.28 -46.44
CA VAL A 186 4.26 20.62 -47.38
C VAL A 186 3.50 19.74 -48.38
N LEU A 187 2.50 18.99 -47.94
CA LEU A 187 1.67 18.16 -48.80
C LEU A 187 0.91 19.00 -49.83
N ASP A 188 0.32 20.12 -49.42
CA ASP A 188 -0.44 21.00 -50.32
C ASP A 188 0.49 21.65 -51.39
N VAL A 189 1.66 22.13 -50.97
CA VAL A 189 2.67 22.67 -51.90
C VAL A 189 3.17 21.59 -52.86
N THR A 190 3.39 20.37 -52.39
CA THR A 190 3.82 19.26 -53.25
C THR A 190 2.76 18.89 -54.27
N ARG A 191 1.47 18.85 -53.90
CA ARG A 191 0.35 18.61 -54.80
C ARG A 191 0.28 19.66 -55.91
N GLN A 192 0.43 20.94 -55.54
CA GLN A 192 0.45 22.04 -56.51
C GLN A 192 1.62 21.90 -57.50
N ARG A 193 2.85 21.64 -57.03
CA ARG A 193 4.03 21.47 -57.90
C ARG A 193 3.91 20.28 -58.85
N VAL A 194 3.33 19.17 -58.39
CA VAL A 194 3.05 18.02 -59.25
C VAL A 194 2.01 18.38 -60.31
N ALA A 195 0.96 19.13 -59.97
CA ALA A 195 -0.05 19.61 -60.93
C ALA A 195 0.56 20.54 -61.98
N GLU A 196 1.56 21.33 -61.62
CA GLU A 196 2.32 22.21 -62.48
C GLU A 196 3.42 21.47 -63.28
N GLY A 197 3.58 20.15 -63.09
CA GLY A 197 4.60 19.34 -63.77
C GLY A 197 6.03 19.58 -63.27
N GLN A 198 6.21 20.25 -62.17
CA GLN A 198 7.52 20.57 -61.58
C GLN A 198 8.09 19.43 -60.73
N GLU A 199 7.24 18.51 -60.25
CA GLU A 199 7.64 17.36 -59.40
C GLU A 199 6.94 16.07 -59.90
N LEU A 200 7.49 14.90 -59.48
CA LEU A 200 6.95 13.60 -59.83
C LEU A 200 5.78 13.21 -58.90
N PRO A 201 4.75 12.46 -59.39
CA PRO A 201 3.62 12.01 -58.57
C PRO A 201 4.01 11.22 -57.30
N ILE A 202 5.14 10.53 -57.31
CA ILE A 202 5.68 9.78 -56.16
C ILE A 202 5.94 10.70 -54.95
N GLU A 203 6.19 11.98 -55.16
CA GLU A 203 6.47 12.92 -54.08
C GLU A 203 5.21 13.24 -53.26
N ILE A 204 4.03 13.17 -53.87
CA ILE A 204 2.75 13.26 -53.12
C ILE A 204 2.66 12.09 -52.12
N THR A 205 2.88 10.87 -52.60
CA THR A 205 2.83 9.68 -51.70
C THR A 205 3.86 9.75 -50.60
N ARG A 206 5.05 10.33 -50.85
CA ARG A 206 6.07 10.55 -49.82
C ARG A 206 5.61 11.58 -48.78
N ALA A 207 5.03 12.68 -49.19
CA ALA A 207 4.50 13.71 -48.31
C ALA A 207 3.30 13.19 -47.50
N GLU A 208 2.40 12.41 -48.12
CA GLU A 208 1.27 11.76 -47.45
C GLU A 208 1.76 10.77 -46.37
N LEU A 209 2.76 9.96 -46.69
CA LEU A 209 3.36 9.04 -45.71
C LEU A 209 4.00 9.79 -44.52
N ALA A 210 4.70 10.90 -44.81
CA ALA A 210 5.28 11.73 -43.75
C ALA A 210 4.19 12.32 -42.83
N ALA A 211 3.14 12.93 -43.40
CA ALA A 211 2.02 13.47 -42.65
C ALA A 211 1.28 12.39 -41.83
N ALA A 212 1.04 11.22 -42.42
CA ALA A 212 0.41 10.11 -41.74
C ALA A 212 1.24 9.60 -40.54
N ARG A 213 2.58 9.59 -40.63
CA ARG A 213 3.48 9.23 -39.53
C ARG A 213 3.44 10.25 -38.39
N VAL A 214 3.37 11.53 -38.69
CA VAL A 214 3.24 12.58 -37.68
C VAL A 214 1.91 12.43 -36.95
N GLU A 215 0.82 12.24 -37.72
CA GLU A 215 -0.51 12.04 -37.14
C GLU A 215 -0.58 10.78 -36.24
N GLN A 216 0.01 9.67 -36.67
CA GLN A 216 0.10 8.46 -35.86
C GLN A 216 0.79 8.71 -34.53
N ARG A 217 1.91 9.44 -34.51
CA ARG A 217 2.63 9.79 -33.27
C ARG A 217 1.80 10.71 -32.39
N ARG A 218 1.10 11.70 -33.00
CA ARG A 218 0.23 12.64 -32.26
C ARG A 218 -0.87 11.90 -31.54
N LEU A 219 -1.60 11.02 -32.24
CA LEU A 219 -2.67 10.20 -31.64
C LEU A 219 -2.14 9.25 -30.55
N ALA A 220 -0.94 8.71 -30.70
CA ALA A 220 -0.33 7.87 -29.67
C ALA A 220 0.00 8.67 -28.40
N LEU A 221 0.51 9.90 -28.54
CA LEU A 221 0.78 10.78 -27.39
C LEU A 221 -0.52 11.30 -26.75
N GLU A 222 -1.56 11.61 -27.51
CA GLU A 222 -2.88 11.99 -26.98
C GLU A 222 -3.48 10.88 -26.13
N SER A 223 -3.46 9.65 -26.63
CA SER A 223 -3.89 8.49 -25.85
C SER A 223 -3.05 8.29 -24.57
N ARG A 224 -1.75 8.60 -24.63
CA ARG A 224 -0.89 8.54 -23.44
C ARG A 224 -1.19 9.66 -22.46
N GLU A 225 -1.48 10.88 -22.94
CA GLU A 225 -1.92 12.00 -22.11
C GLU A 225 -3.18 11.64 -21.33
N ASP A 226 -4.22 11.13 -22.01
CA ASP A 226 -5.49 10.74 -21.41
C ASP A 226 -5.29 9.72 -20.27
N LEU A 227 -4.45 8.71 -20.50
CA LEU A 227 -4.14 7.70 -19.49
C LEU A 227 -3.41 8.29 -18.27
N LEU A 228 -2.38 9.11 -18.50
CA LEU A 228 -1.61 9.75 -17.44
C LEU A 228 -2.43 10.76 -16.65
N GLU A 229 -3.31 11.50 -17.33
CA GLU A 229 -4.22 12.43 -16.66
C GLU A 229 -5.24 11.68 -15.79
N ALA A 230 -5.77 10.54 -16.27
CA ALA A 230 -6.65 9.68 -15.48
C ALA A 230 -5.94 9.10 -14.26
N ASP A 231 -4.71 8.62 -14.44
CA ASP A 231 -3.88 8.12 -13.32
C ASP A 231 -3.60 9.22 -12.28
N LEU A 232 -3.26 10.43 -12.72
CA LEU A 232 -2.98 11.55 -11.83
C LEU A 232 -4.25 12.02 -11.11
N ARG A 233 -5.42 12.00 -11.78
CA ARG A 233 -6.72 12.27 -11.14
C ARG A 233 -7.02 11.27 -10.03
N ASP A 234 -6.80 9.97 -10.27
CA ASP A 234 -7.02 8.94 -9.25
C ASP A 234 -6.06 9.11 -8.07
N LEU A 235 -4.77 9.34 -8.33
CA LEU A 235 -3.75 9.58 -7.31
C LEU A 235 -4.06 10.80 -6.45
N CYS A 236 -4.52 11.90 -7.05
CA CYS A 236 -4.80 13.16 -6.37
C CYS A 236 -6.26 13.30 -5.92
N SER A 237 -7.12 12.29 -6.19
CA SER A 237 -8.58 12.33 -5.96
C SER A 237 -9.23 13.61 -6.53
N VAL A 238 -8.88 13.96 -7.75
CA VAL A 238 -9.51 15.03 -8.52
C VAL A 238 -10.76 14.48 -9.19
N ALA A 239 -11.84 15.26 -9.24
CA ALA A 239 -13.09 14.84 -9.84
C ALA A 239 -12.91 14.52 -11.34
N PRO A 240 -13.59 13.48 -11.89
CA PRO A 240 -13.39 13.00 -13.26
C PRO A 240 -13.69 14.02 -14.35
N ASP A 241 -14.52 15.01 -14.06
CA ASP A 241 -14.97 16.08 -14.94
C ASP A 241 -14.02 17.27 -15.02
N ARG A 242 -12.97 17.30 -14.20
CA ARG A 242 -11.99 18.36 -14.16
C ARG A 242 -10.76 18.02 -15.00
N HIS A 243 -10.41 18.90 -15.92
CA HIS A 243 -9.11 18.86 -16.58
C HIS A 243 -8.00 19.30 -15.61
N ILE A 244 -6.83 18.68 -15.74
CA ILE A 244 -5.66 19.01 -14.91
C ILE A 244 -4.77 19.96 -15.68
N ASP A 245 -4.54 21.16 -15.14
CA ASP A 245 -3.52 22.09 -15.63
C ASP A 245 -2.25 21.95 -14.80
N LEU A 246 -1.15 21.60 -15.46
CA LEU A 246 0.15 21.50 -14.81
C LEU A 246 0.78 22.90 -14.76
N LEU A 247 0.95 23.41 -13.57
CA LEU A 247 1.72 24.63 -13.36
C LEU A 247 3.20 24.28 -13.28
N THR A 248 3.88 24.30 -14.42
CA THR A 248 5.32 24.28 -14.53
C THR A 248 5.89 25.66 -14.18
N LYS A 249 5.88 26.02 -12.91
CA LYS A 249 6.75 27.10 -12.43
C LYS A 249 8.17 26.57 -12.35
N ASP A 250 9.16 27.45 -12.53
CA ASP A 250 10.61 27.18 -12.52
C ASP A 250 11.16 26.46 -11.26
N ASP A 251 10.29 26.05 -10.35
CA ASP A 251 10.58 25.31 -9.12
C ASP A 251 10.51 23.78 -9.26
N ALA A 252 10.75 23.23 -10.47
CA ALA A 252 10.94 21.78 -10.56
C ALA A 252 12.16 21.40 -9.69
N PRO A 253 12.00 20.54 -8.67
CA PRO A 253 13.10 20.20 -7.78
C PRO A 253 14.25 19.64 -8.61
N ASN A 254 15.44 20.19 -8.40
CA ASN A 254 16.63 19.72 -9.09
C ASN A 254 17.04 18.35 -8.51
N PHE A 255 16.59 17.28 -9.13
CA PHE A 255 16.92 15.90 -8.74
C PHE A 255 18.40 15.55 -9.00
N ALA A 256 19.13 16.37 -9.76
CA ALA A 256 20.53 16.10 -10.15
C ALA A 256 21.49 16.11 -8.94
N THR A 257 21.19 16.81 -7.85
CA THR A 257 22.05 16.88 -6.67
C THR A 257 22.21 15.54 -5.94
N ALA A 258 21.37 14.54 -6.23
CA ALA A 258 21.46 13.22 -5.61
C ALA A 258 22.70 12.40 -6.10
N ALA A 259 23.17 12.64 -7.32
CA ALA A 259 24.27 11.88 -7.93
C ALA A 259 25.66 12.46 -7.70
N ASP A 260 25.77 13.69 -7.18
CA ASP A 260 27.06 14.40 -6.99
C ASP A 260 27.95 13.80 -5.89
N ARG A 261 27.39 12.87 -5.10
CA ARG A 261 28.15 12.24 -4.01
C ARG A 261 28.98 11.05 -4.50
N PRO A 262 30.09 10.73 -3.83
CA PRO A 262 30.87 9.53 -4.10
C PRO A 262 30.04 8.26 -3.94
N LEU A 263 30.27 7.27 -4.81
CA LEU A 263 29.51 6.02 -4.82
C LEU A 263 29.47 5.31 -3.45
N HIS A 264 30.57 5.33 -2.70
CA HIS A 264 30.63 4.69 -1.39
C HIS A 264 29.73 5.37 -0.35
N GLU A 265 29.59 6.71 -0.40
CA GLU A 265 28.66 7.44 0.48
C GLU A 265 27.20 7.12 0.13
N LEU A 266 26.86 7.09 -1.15
CA LEU A 266 25.50 6.72 -1.60
C LEU A 266 25.11 5.32 -1.14
N VAL A 267 26.04 4.37 -1.23
CA VAL A 267 25.83 3.01 -0.74
C VAL A 267 25.69 2.98 0.78
N ALA A 268 26.52 3.68 1.52
CA ALA A 268 26.41 3.76 2.98
C ALA A 268 25.07 4.35 3.41
N MET A 269 24.65 5.45 2.78
CA MET A 269 23.34 6.09 3.04
C MET A 269 22.18 5.14 2.68
N GLY A 270 22.27 4.44 1.54
CA GLY A 270 21.25 3.49 1.12
C GLY A 270 21.08 2.32 2.10
N VAL A 271 22.20 1.78 2.61
CA VAL A 271 22.17 0.71 3.63
C VAL A 271 21.62 1.23 4.96
N GLU A 272 22.06 2.41 5.41
CA GLU A 272 21.65 3.00 6.69
C GLU A 272 20.16 3.38 6.71
N ASN A 273 19.63 3.93 5.60
CA ASN A 273 18.27 4.43 5.51
C ASN A 273 17.28 3.41 4.96
N SER A 274 17.74 2.21 4.52
CA SER A 274 16.88 1.20 3.92
C SER A 274 15.79 0.73 4.87
N LEU A 275 14.53 0.97 4.46
CA LEU A 275 13.37 0.44 5.15
C LEU A 275 13.28 -1.09 5.04
N GLU A 276 13.86 -1.68 3.99
CA GLU A 276 13.89 -3.13 3.78
C GLU A 276 14.83 -3.82 4.76
N ILE A 277 16.01 -3.26 4.98
CA ILE A 277 16.96 -3.78 5.97
C ILE A 277 16.36 -3.66 7.38
N ARG A 278 15.78 -2.50 7.71
CA ARG A 278 15.09 -2.30 9.01
C ARG A 278 13.94 -3.28 9.21
N GLN A 279 13.19 -3.58 8.16
CA GLN A 279 12.12 -4.59 8.21
C GLN A 279 12.69 -5.98 8.49
N ALA A 280 13.75 -6.40 7.77
CA ALA A 280 14.41 -7.68 7.99
C ALA A 280 15.04 -7.80 9.40
N GLU A 281 15.59 -6.71 9.95
CA GLU A 281 16.10 -6.66 11.32
C GLU A 281 14.99 -6.84 12.35
N LEU A 282 13.82 -6.23 12.13
CA LEU A 282 12.67 -6.41 13.02
C LEU A 282 12.10 -7.83 12.91
N ASP A 283 12.08 -8.43 11.72
CA ASP A 283 11.66 -9.83 11.55
C ASP A 283 12.60 -10.79 12.27
N TYR A 284 13.91 -10.61 12.11
CA TYR A 284 14.90 -11.38 12.87
C TYR A 284 14.68 -11.28 14.38
N ARG A 285 14.45 -10.08 14.93
CA ARG A 285 14.11 -9.87 16.34
C ARG A 285 12.79 -10.52 16.73
N ALA A 286 11.80 -10.50 15.86
CA ALA A 286 10.51 -11.16 16.10
C ALA A 286 10.68 -12.66 16.22
N LYS A 287 11.49 -13.31 15.34
CA LYS A 287 11.83 -14.74 15.42
C LYS A 287 12.64 -15.06 16.69
N GLN A 288 13.55 -14.16 17.12
CA GLN A 288 14.25 -14.32 18.42
C GLN A 288 13.27 -14.35 19.60
N GLU A 289 12.32 -13.41 19.65
CA GLU A 289 11.34 -13.38 20.75
C GLU A 289 10.38 -14.58 20.70
N ARG A 290 10.04 -15.08 19.51
CA ARG A 290 9.31 -16.33 19.33
C ARG A 290 10.11 -17.51 19.91
N LEU A 291 11.36 -17.68 19.51
CA LEU A 291 12.21 -18.77 20.03
C LEU A 291 12.35 -18.71 21.56
N LYS A 292 12.53 -17.51 22.14
CA LYS A 292 12.53 -17.33 23.59
C LYS A 292 11.20 -17.75 24.21
N GLY A 293 10.09 -17.42 23.56
CA GLY A 293 8.76 -17.83 23.99
C GLY A 293 8.59 -19.35 23.96
N GLU A 294 8.94 -20.01 22.86
CA GLU A 294 8.83 -21.47 22.73
C GLU A 294 9.74 -22.20 23.73
N ARG A 295 10.97 -21.74 23.93
CA ARG A 295 11.85 -22.24 25.01
C ARG A 295 11.23 -22.00 26.38
N GLY A 296 10.46 -20.94 26.56
CA GLY A 296 9.66 -20.67 27.74
C GLY A 296 8.59 -21.73 28.02
N GLY A 297 8.22 -22.53 27.04
CA GLY A 297 7.30 -23.65 27.18
C GLY A 297 7.81 -24.80 28.08
N TYR A 298 9.09 -24.81 28.42
CA TYR A 298 9.64 -25.72 29.41
C TYR A 298 9.46 -25.23 30.88
N PHE A 299 9.06 -24.00 31.08
CA PHE A 299 8.83 -23.41 32.40
C PHE A 299 7.36 -23.52 32.82
N PRO A 300 7.07 -23.48 34.14
CA PRO A 300 5.70 -23.45 34.63
C PRO A 300 4.91 -22.26 34.07
N THR A 301 3.59 -22.43 33.93
CA THR A 301 2.64 -21.33 33.78
C THR A 301 1.85 -21.14 35.07
N VAL A 302 1.51 -19.90 35.41
CA VAL A 302 0.80 -19.53 36.62
C VAL A 302 -0.38 -18.64 36.28
N ASP A 303 -1.58 -19.10 36.65
CA ASP A 303 -2.82 -18.36 36.51
C ASP A 303 -3.46 -18.12 37.89
N LEU A 304 -3.97 -16.91 38.11
CA LEU A 304 -4.84 -16.58 39.24
C LEU A 304 -6.28 -16.89 38.81
N VAL A 305 -6.92 -17.78 39.54
CA VAL A 305 -8.28 -18.20 39.27
C VAL A 305 -9.17 -17.92 40.48
N GLY A 306 -10.34 -17.38 40.22
CA GLY A 306 -11.38 -17.15 41.22
C GLY A 306 -12.73 -17.63 40.68
N LYS A 307 -13.51 -18.32 41.48
CA LYS A 307 -14.84 -18.76 41.06
C LYS A 307 -15.81 -18.56 42.22
N TYR A 308 -16.88 -17.85 41.95
CA TYR A 308 -18.07 -17.80 42.80
C TYR A 308 -19.18 -18.59 42.13
N SER A 309 -19.89 -19.44 42.87
CA SER A 309 -21.00 -20.22 42.35
C SER A 309 -22.15 -20.25 43.36
N LEU A 310 -23.34 -19.84 42.91
CA LEU A 310 -24.58 -20.03 43.63
C LEU A 310 -25.15 -21.39 43.20
N LEU A 311 -24.91 -22.42 44.01
CA LEU A 311 -25.24 -23.80 43.65
C LEU A 311 -26.76 -24.02 43.65
N SER A 312 -27.21 -24.82 42.68
CA SER A 312 -28.61 -25.18 42.55
C SER A 312 -28.93 -26.39 43.47
N LYS A 313 -30.03 -26.32 44.14
CA LYS A 313 -30.57 -27.46 44.93
C LYS A 313 -31.60 -28.31 44.17
N ILE A 314 -31.55 -28.24 42.85
CA ILE A 314 -32.44 -29.01 41.92
C ILE A 314 -31.83 -30.39 41.74
N ASN A 315 -32.65 -31.44 41.73
CA ASN A 315 -32.28 -32.87 41.58
C ASN A 315 -31.33 -33.32 42.70
N ASN A 316 -31.42 -34.39 43.25
CA ASN A 316 -30.59 -35.14 44.19
C ASN A 316 -29.40 -34.39 44.86
N TYR A 317 -29.32 -33.07 44.65
CA TYR A 317 -28.23 -32.22 45.19
C TYR A 317 -28.17 -32.32 46.70
N ASP A 318 -29.32 -32.27 47.38
CA ASP A 318 -29.39 -32.35 48.83
C ASP A 318 -28.99 -33.75 49.40
N GLN A 319 -29.04 -34.80 48.56
CA GLN A 319 -28.57 -36.12 48.94
C GLN A 319 -27.04 -36.26 48.84
N PHE A 320 -26.44 -35.64 47.83
CA PHE A 320 -25.01 -35.72 47.61
C PHE A 320 -24.22 -34.66 48.41
N PHE A 321 -24.81 -33.46 48.61
CA PHE A 321 -24.09 -32.34 49.21
C PHE A 321 -24.79 -31.76 50.44
N LYS A 322 -25.20 -32.60 51.35
CA LYS A 322 -25.93 -32.22 52.57
C LYS A 322 -25.19 -31.18 53.45
N THR A 323 -23.86 -31.18 53.42
CA THR A 323 -22.98 -30.34 54.25
C THR A 323 -22.43 -29.14 53.52
N PHE A 324 -22.68 -28.98 52.18
CA PHE A 324 -22.11 -27.88 51.39
C PHE A 324 -22.97 -26.63 51.49
N GLN A 325 -22.30 -25.49 51.55
CA GLN A 325 -22.95 -24.20 51.53
C GLN A 325 -23.46 -23.90 50.09
N LYS A 326 -24.61 -23.25 49.99
CA LYS A 326 -25.21 -22.82 48.74
C LYS A 326 -24.32 -21.83 47.98
N ASN A 327 -23.62 -20.96 48.71
CA ASN A 327 -22.63 -20.03 48.19
C ASN A 327 -21.26 -20.66 48.24
N ASN A 328 -20.63 -20.87 47.10
CA ASN A 328 -19.31 -21.46 46.97
C ASN A 328 -18.33 -20.45 46.38
N ILE A 329 -17.25 -20.15 47.08
CA ILE A 329 -16.18 -19.25 46.65
C ILE A 329 -14.87 -20.06 46.61
N ASN A 330 -14.23 -20.09 45.47
CA ASN A 330 -12.90 -20.68 45.28
C ASN A 330 -11.96 -19.59 44.72
N VAL A 331 -10.80 -19.40 45.39
CA VAL A 331 -9.73 -18.53 44.92
C VAL A 331 -8.43 -19.27 45.06
N GLY A 332 -7.61 -19.29 44.02
CA GLY A 332 -6.36 -20.01 44.03
C GLY A 332 -5.43 -19.67 42.89
N LEU A 333 -4.22 -20.18 42.97
CA LEU A 333 -3.24 -20.16 41.91
C LEU A 333 -3.23 -21.54 41.24
N GLN A 334 -3.43 -21.53 39.92
CA GLN A 334 -3.28 -22.73 39.12
C GLN A 334 -1.89 -22.71 38.49
N ILE A 335 -1.07 -23.72 38.83
CA ILE A 335 0.31 -23.86 38.35
C ILE A 335 0.35 -25.12 37.47
N ASN A 336 0.71 -24.94 36.17
CA ASN A 336 0.94 -26.06 35.28
C ASN A 336 2.43 -26.18 34.99
N ILE A 337 3.01 -27.33 35.32
CA ILE A 337 4.43 -27.63 35.13
C ILE A 337 4.55 -28.71 34.05
N PRO A 338 5.10 -28.41 32.87
CA PRO A 338 5.34 -29.43 31.84
C PRO A 338 6.53 -30.30 32.26
N ILE A 339 6.29 -31.57 32.53
CA ILE A 339 7.36 -32.53 32.83
C ILE A 339 7.95 -33.12 31.55
N PHE A 340 7.10 -33.41 30.58
CA PHE A 340 7.48 -33.89 29.26
C PHE A 340 6.51 -33.35 28.21
N SER A 341 7.06 -32.76 27.13
CA SER A 341 6.25 -32.23 26.04
C SER A 341 7.01 -32.35 24.73
N ALA A 342 6.72 -33.40 23.95
CA ALA A 342 7.26 -33.55 22.60
C ALA A 342 6.88 -32.39 21.68
N ARG A 343 5.68 -31.81 21.91
CA ARG A 343 5.23 -30.62 21.17
C ARG A 343 6.15 -29.41 21.42
N THR A 344 6.54 -29.18 22.69
CA THR A 344 7.41 -28.05 23.01
C THR A 344 8.77 -28.20 22.35
N THR A 345 9.35 -29.42 22.35
CA THR A 345 10.64 -29.72 21.71
C THR A 345 10.53 -29.41 20.21
N ALA A 346 9.53 -29.95 19.52
CA ALA A 346 9.34 -29.72 18.08
C ALA A 346 9.08 -28.23 17.76
N ALA A 347 8.36 -27.49 18.64
CA ALA A 347 8.10 -26.06 18.46
C ALA A 347 9.39 -25.22 18.63
N VAL A 348 10.26 -25.61 19.56
CA VAL A 348 11.58 -24.97 19.75
C VAL A 348 12.48 -25.21 18.56
N ASP A 349 12.53 -26.47 18.04
CA ASP A 349 13.32 -26.81 16.86
C ASP A 349 12.84 -26.01 15.65
N LEU A 350 11.52 -25.96 15.39
CA LEU A 350 10.94 -25.14 14.32
C LEU A 350 11.29 -23.66 14.47
N ALA A 351 11.15 -23.11 15.67
CA ALA A 351 11.45 -21.70 15.92
C ALA A 351 12.95 -21.39 15.78
N SER A 352 13.83 -22.37 16.04
CA SER A 352 15.28 -22.26 15.84
C SER A 352 15.62 -22.18 14.34
N GLU A 353 15.00 -23.05 13.54
CA GLU A 353 15.18 -23.02 12.08
C GLU A 353 14.60 -21.77 11.45
N ASP A 354 13.42 -21.31 11.91
CA ASP A 354 12.83 -20.04 11.49
C ASP A 354 13.75 -18.84 11.80
N LEU A 355 14.43 -18.85 12.93
CA LEU A 355 15.41 -17.83 13.30
C LEU A 355 16.63 -17.86 12.38
N HIS A 356 17.19 -19.05 12.14
CA HIS A 356 18.34 -19.21 11.24
C HIS A 356 18.00 -18.75 9.81
N ARG A 357 16.81 -19.11 9.31
CA ARG A 357 16.31 -18.62 8.03
C ARG A 357 16.26 -17.09 7.98
N SER A 358 15.70 -16.43 9.01
CA SER A 358 15.59 -14.98 9.04
C SER A 358 16.94 -14.26 9.13
N GLU A 359 17.95 -14.91 9.76
CA GLU A 359 19.33 -14.40 9.78
C GLU A 359 19.94 -14.39 8.36
N LEU A 360 19.76 -15.49 7.61
CA LEU A 360 20.21 -15.57 6.23
C LEU A 360 19.47 -14.57 5.32
N GLU A 361 18.16 -14.43 5.51
CA GLU A 361 17.35 -13.44 4.78
C GLU A 361 17.80 -12.00 5.06
N LEU A 362 18.16 -11.66 6.30
CA LEU A 362 18.71 -10.36 6.66
C LEU A 362 20.04 -10.10 5.95
N SER A 363 20.97 -11.07 5.96
CA SER A 363 22.26 -10.95 5.29
C SER A 363 22.11 -10.81 3.76
N ALA A 364 21.22 -11.60 3.16
CA ALA A 364 20.90 -11.54 1.74
C ALA A 364 20.25 -10.19 1.37
N THR A 365 19.36 -9.67 2.21
CA THR A 365 18.71 -8.36 2.00
C THR A 365 19.74 -7.23 2.02
N ARG A 366 20.70 -7.25 2.95
CA ARG A 366 21.77 -6.25 3.01
C ARG A 366 22.61 -6.26 1.72
N SER A 367 23.04 -7.44 1.29
CA SER A 367 23.84 -7.58 0.05
C SER A 367 23.06 -7.15 -1.20
N ARG A 368 21.78 -7.47 -1.25
CA ARG A 368 20.89 -7.07 -2.34
C ARG A 368 20.72 -5.56 -2.39
N VAL A 369 20.37 -4.92 -1.28
CA VAL A 369 20.20 -3.46 -1.20
C VAL A 369 21.48 -2.73 -1.58
N GLU A 370 22.64 -3.20 -1.09
CA GLU A 370 23.95 -2.64 -1.47
C GLU A 370 24.19 -2.70 -2.98
N SER A 371 23.88 -3.85 -3.59
CA SER A 371 24.04 -4.06 -5.05
C SER A 371 23.04 -3.20 -5.84
N GLU A 372 21.80 -3.08 -5.39
CA GLU A 372 20.75 -2.28 -6.02
C GLU A 372 21.10 -0.78 -5.99
N VAL A 373 21.55 -0.25 -4.83
CA VAL A 373 21.99 1.15 -4.73
C VAL A 373 23.18 1.44 -5.65
N ARG A 374 24.15 0.52 -5.72
CA ARG A 374 25.29 0.64 -6.67
C ARG A 374 24.82 0.66 -8.12
N ALA A 375 23.91 -0.23 -8.47
CA ALA A 375 23.35 -0.31 -9.83
C ALA A 375 22.60 0.97 -10.17
N GLN A 376 21.74 1.46 -9.25
CA GLN A 376 20.95 2.67 -9.45
C GLN A 376 21.82 3.93 -9.55
N ALA A 377 22.85 4.06 -8.73
CA ALA A 377 23.81 5.16 -8.84
C ALA A 377 24.56 5.19 -10.17
N ARG A 378 24.90 3.99 -10.73
CA ARG A 378 25.47 3.88 -12.07
C ARG A 378 24.46 4.24 -13.16
N LYS A 379 23.19 3.81 -12.99
CA LYS A 379 22.12 4.15 -13.92
C LYS A 379 21.90 5.65 -14.00
N VAL A 380 21.88 6.37 -12.86
CA VAL A 380 21.77 7.83 -12.85
C VAL A 380 22.90 8.48 -13.69
N ARG A 381 24.14 8.08 -13.48
CA ARG A 381 25.26 8.61 -14.28
C ARG A 381 25.15 8.27 -15.76
N GLN A 382 24.66 7.08 -16.09
CA GLN A 382 24.44 6.66 -17.47
C GLN A 382 23.33 7.50 -18.13
N THR A 383 22.20 7.71 -17.44
CA THR A 383 21.07 8.51 -17.96
C THR A 383 21.45 10.00 -18.03
N GLU A 384 22.26 10.50 -17.12
CA GLU A 384 22.79 11.86 -17.17
C GLU A 384 23.68 12.06 -18.41
N SER A 385 24.58 11.10 -18.70
CA SER A 385 25.39 11.13 -19.91
C SER A 385 24.54 11.03 -21.17
N ALA A 386 23.51 10.18 -21.17
CA ALA A 386 22.58 10.06 -22.30
C ALA A 386 21.78 11.37 -22.54
N ARG A 387 21.33 12.02 -21.47
CA ARG A 387 20.68 13.33 -21.50
C ARG A 387 21.60 14.40 -22.11
N GLU A 388 22.87 14.44 -21.70
CA GLU A 388 23.83 15.39 -22.24
C GLU A 388 24.10 15.15 -23.74
N VAL A 389 24.23 13.88 -24.16
CA VAL A 389 24.32 13.54 -25.59
C VAL A 389 23.10 14.01 -26.36
N ALA A 390 21.89 13.69 -25.89
CA ALA A 390 20.65 14.13 -26.53
C ALA A 390 20.52 15.66 -26.59
N ARG A 391 20.98 16.39 -25.55
CA ARG A 391 21.04 17.85 -25.52
C ARG A 391 21.96 18.42 -26.60
N LEU A 392 23.12 17.81 -26.77
CA LEU A 392 24.09 18.23 -27.80
C LEU A 392 23.61 17.89 -29.21
N GLU A 393 22.98 16.73 -29.39
CA GLU A 393 22.36 16.37 -30.67
C GLU A 393 21.22 17.34 -31.05
N LEU A 394 20.37 17.72 -30.10
CA LEU A 394 19.34 18.73 -30.32
C LEU A 394 19.95 20.08 -30.69
N LYS A 395 20.97 20.52 -29.96
CA LYS A 395 21.66 21.77 -30.26
C LYS A 395 22.26 21.77 -31.67
N LEU A 396 22.89 20.68 -32.07
CA LEU A 396 23.44 20.53 -33.43
C LEU A 396 22.33 20.62 -34.50
N ALA A 397 21.23 19.89 -34.31
CA ALA A 397 20.11 19.94 -35.23
C ALA A 397 19.48 21.33 -35.35
N GLN A 398 19.41 22.10 -34.25
CA GLN A 398 18.96 23.49 -34.23
C GLN A 398 19.90 24.42 -35.01
N GLU A 399 21.23 24.28 -34.84
CA GLU A 399 22.22 25.08 -35.54
C GLU A 399 22.20 24.75 -37.06
N GLU A 400 22.08 23.46 -37.42
CA GLU A 400 21.95 23.03 -38.81
C GLU A 400 20.69 23.59 -39.50
N LEU A 401 19.53 23.51 -38.78
CA LEU A 401 18.28 24.07 -39.26
C LEU A 401 18.39 25.59 -39.47
N HIS A 402 18.96 26.31 -38.48
CA HIS A 402 19.16 27.75 -38.57
C HIS A 402 20.04 28.16 -39.77
N ASN A 403 21.16 27.44 -39.96
CA ASN A 403 22.06 27.66 -41.09
C ASN A 403 21.37 27.39 -42.47
N LEU A 404 20.53 26.35 -42.55
CA LEU A 404 19.81 26.06 -43.79
C LEU A 404 18.68 27.05 -44.05
N GLN A 405 18.02 27.55 -43.00
CA GLN A 405 17.00 28.61 -43.13
C GLN A 405 17.61 29.90 -43.68
N ALA A 406 18.80 30.32 -43.20
CA ALA A 406 19.50 31.48 -43.77
C ALA A 406 19.84 31.29 -45.28
N LYS A 407 20.35 30.09 -45.67
CA LYS A 407 20.61 29.78 -47.06
C LYS A 407 19.35 29.75 -47.91
N PHE A 408 18.21 29.33 -47.36
CA PHE A 408 16.92 29.35 -48.04
C PHE A 408 16.43 30.79 -48.28
N GLU A 409 16.60 31.68 -47.31
CA GLU A 409 16.29 33.10 -47.45
C GLU A 409 17.13 33.78 -48.53
N GLU A 410 18.40 33.34 -48.67
CA GLU A 410 19.32 33.80 -49.72
C GLU A 410 19.04 33.13 -51.13
N GLY A 411 18.07 32.21 -51.20
CA GLY A 411 17.72 31.46 -52.41
C GLY A 411 18.69 30.32 -52.78
N HIS A 412 19.56 29.93 -51.85
CA HIS A 412 20.58 28.88 -52.04
C HIS A 412 20.18 27.48 -51.51
N ALA A 413 18.97 27.34 -50.95
CA ALA A 413 18.45 26.06 -50.48
C ALA A 413 16.97 25.91 -50.91
N ASN A 414 16.45 24.70 -50.89
CA ASN A 414 15.06 24.45 -51.22
C ASN A 414 14.20 24.16 -49.96
N LEU A 415 12.91 24.42 -50.08
CA LEU A 415 11.96 24.23 -48.96
C LEU A 415 11.98 22.79 -48.41
N ARG A 416 12.14 21.79 -49.30
CA ARG A 416 12.17 20.37 -48.91
C ARG A 416 13.33 20.04 -47.95
N GLU A 417 14.50 20.66 -48.18
CA GLU A 417 15.66 20.49 -47.28
C GLU A 417 15.41 21.11 -45.92
N VAL A 418 14.79 22.30 -45.90
CA VAL A 418 14.42 22.97 -44.62
C VAL A 418 13.42 22.12 -43.84
N GLU A 419 12.38 21.63 -44.50
CA GLU A 419 11.37 20.78 -43.82
C GLU A 419 11.95 19.45 -43.34
N ARG A 420 12.87 18.84 -44.08
CA ARG A 420 13.57 17.63 -43.63
C ARG A 420 14.36 17.88 -42.32
N LEU A 421 15.13 18.95 -42.25
CA LEU A 421 15.89 19.30 -41.06
C LEU A 421 14.98 19.73 -39.88
N ARG A 422 13.82 20.32 -40.16
CA ARG A 422 12.83 20.64 -39.15
C ARG A 422 12.23 19.36 -38.52
N LEU A 423 11.94 18.35 -39.35
CA LEU A 423 11.51 17.02 -38.84
C LEU A 423 12.61 16.34 -38.03
N GLU A 424 13.88 16.49 -38.43
CA GLU A 424 15.01 15.95 -37.70
C GLU A 424 15.21 16.67 -36.37
N GLU A 425 15.13 17.99 -36.33
CA GLU A 425 15.17 18.79 -35.09
C GLU A 425 14.03 18.39 -34.13
N SER A 426 12.80 18.24 -34.66
CA SER A 426 11.67 17.75 -33.86
C SER A 426 11.90 16.37 -33.26
N ALA A 427 12.50 15.44 -34.02
CA ALA A 427 12.83 14.12 -33.55
C ALA A 427 13.91 14.15 -32.42
N LYS A 428 14.93 15.05 -32.59
CA LYS A 428 15.96 15.25 -31.55
C LYS A 428 15.38 15.92 -30.28
N TRP A 429 14.41 16.81 -30.45
CA TRP A 429 13.70 17.42 -29.33
C TRP A 429 12.91 16.37 -28.51
N LEU A 430 12.18 15.48 -29.16
CA LEU A 430 11.48 14.37 -28.50
C LEU A 430 12.50 13.45 -27.80
N GLY A 431 13.61 13.11 -28.45
CA GLY A 431 14.71 12.31 -27.87
C GLY A 431 15.30 12.94 -26.63
N PHE A 432 15.47 14.29 -26.63
CA PHE A 432 15.92 14.99 -25.42
C PHE A 432 14.90 14.94 -24.28
N LEU A 433 13.60 15.10 -24.55
CA LEU A 433 12.53 14.99 -23.55
C LEU A 433 12.49 13.59 -22.93
N ASP A 434 12.70 12.55 -23.74
CA ASP A 434 12.78 11.17 -23.25
C ASP A 434 14.00 10.95 -22.37
N ALA A 435 15.18 11.37 -22.79
CA ALA A 435 16.40 11.25 -22.02
C ALA A 435 16.38 12.07 -20.71
N ASP A 436 15.77 13.25 -20.72
CA ASP A 436 15.59 14.07 -19.53
C ASP A 436 14.64 13.40 -18.51
N PHE A 437 13.51 12.88 -18.99
CA PHE A 437 12.58 12.11 -18.14
C PHE A 437 13.23 10.87 -17.55
N ASP A 438 13.96 10.10 -18.34
CA ASP A 438 14.67 8.89 -17.86
C ASP A 438 15.69 9.24 -16.77
N ASN A 439 16.40 10.36 -16.91
CA ASN A 439 17.33 10.83 -15.89
C ASN A 439 16.61 11.29 -14.60
N GLN A 440 15.50 12.01 -14.72
CA GLN A 440 14.69 12.43 -13.58
C GLN A 440 14.12 11.20 -12.85
N GLN A 441 13.61 10.21 -13.58
CA GLN A 441 13.09 8.97 -13.01
C GLN A 441 14.19 8.17 -12.29
N ALA A 442 15.36 8.03 -12.90
CA ALA A 442 16.49 7.35 -12.28
C ALA A 442 16.95 8.06 -11.00
N SER A 443 16.96 9.39 -10.99
CA SER A 443 17.33 10.21 -9.83
C SER A 443 16.31 10.10 -8.71
N LEU A 444 15.00 10.14 -9.01
CA LEU A 444 13.92 9.92 -8.03
C LEU A 444 14.06 8.56 -7.33
N GLU A 445 14.36 7.51 -8.09
CA GLU A 445 14.54 6.18 -7.54
C GLU A 445 15.79 6.11 -6.63
N LEU A 446 16.89 6.76 -7.01
CA LEU A 446 18.08 6.87 -6.15
C LEU A 446 17.78 7.60 -4.84
N LEU A 447 17.02 8.72 -4.89
CA LEU A 447 16.57 9.46 -3.73
C LEU A 447 15.69 8.60 -2.81
N ARG A 448 14.81 7.77 -3.39
CA ARG A 448 14.01 6.81 -2.63
C ARG A 448 14.89 5.79 -1.91
N MET A 449 15.86 5.21 -2.62
CA MET A 449 16.76 4.18 -2.08
C MET A 449 17.71 4.73 -1.00
N THR A 450 18.11 5.99 -1.09
CA THR A 450 18.97 6.66 -0.11
C THR A 450 18.20 7.33 1.04
N GLY A 451 16.86 7.27 1.02
CA GLY A 451 15.99 7.86 2.05
C GLY A 451 15.89 9.39 1.99
N GLN A 452 16.31 10.02 0.89
CA GLN A 452 16.30 11.48 0.71
C GLN A 452 15.05 12.02 0.00
N LEU A 453 14.14 11.12 -0.44
CA LEU A 453 12.97 11.48 -1.23
C LEU A 453 12.10 12.55 -0.56
N ALA A 454 11.84 12.41 0.74
CA ALA A 454 10.98 13.34 1.48
C ALA A 454 11.62 14.73 1.64
N THR A 455 12.93 14.83 1.74
CA THR A 455 13.64 16.11 1.91
C THR A 455 13.71 16.93 0.63
N VAL A 456 13.67 16.27 -0.53
CA VAL A 456 13.76 16.92 -1.85
C VAL A 456 12.37 17.29 -2.38
N LEU A 457 11.33 16.53 -2.03
CA LEU A 457 9.98 16.71 -2.55
C LEU A 457 9.04 17.49 -1.60
N GLN A 458 9.42 17.79 -0.38
CA GLN A 458 8.66 18.61 0.59
C GLN A 458 9.15 20.06 0.60
#